data_5f5593018bf44885790743a17b0a0f92
#
_entry.id   5f5593018bf44885790743a17b0a0f92
#
_cell.length_a   1.000
_cell.length_b   1.000
_cell.length_c   1.000
_cell.angle_alpha   90.00
_cell.angle_beta   90.00
_cell.angle_gamma   90.00
#
_symmetry.space_group_name_H-M   'P 1'
#
loop_
_entity.id
_entity.type
_entity.pdbx_description
1 polymer ?
#
loop_
_entity_poly.entity_id
_entity_poly.type
_entity_poly.pdbx_seq_one_letter_code
_entity_poly.pdbx_strand_id
1 'polypeptide(L)'
;MKTIRKSAKLANVCYDIRGPIMDAARQMEEEGHKIIKLNIGNLAVFGFDAPEEIQQDMIRNLPNSAGYSDSKGIFAARKAVMHETQKQGIKGVTLDDIYLGNGASELIVMATNALLDSGDELLLPSPDYPLWTAAASLSGGTPVHYLCDEANGWMPDLNDIRAKITPRTKGIVVINPNNPTGALYSDELLKAIVQIAREHGLVIFADEVYDKVLYDGVRHTAMGSLSDDVLTLSFNSLSKSYRSCGYRAGWMVISGDKKPALDYIEGLNMLSNMRLCSNVPGQWAIQTALGGYQSINDLVCEGGRLRRQRDLAHELITAIPGVSCVKPSAALYMFPRLDPTMYPIADDQQFFLELLKQTKVMLVQGTGFNWPTPDHFRIVFLPHEEDLREAIGRVAKFLESYRKRHSN
;
A
#
# COMPACT_ATOMS: atom_id res chain seq x y z
N MET A 1 30.47 -25.78 -13.64
CA MET A 1 29.28 -25.10 -14.17
C MET A 1 29.43 -23.60 -13.94
N LYS A 2 29.04 -22.75 -14.92
CA LYS A 2 29.02 -21.29 -14.72
C LYS A 2 27.92 -20.92 -13.72
N THR A 3 28.25 -20.17 -12.68
CA THR A 3 27.24 -19.71 -11.69
C THR A 3 26.24 -18.76 -12.36
N ILE A 4 24.95 -19.10 -12.30
CA ILE A 4 23.86 -18.23 -12.76
C ILE A 4 23.43 -17.36 -11.57
N ARG A 5 23.55 -16.04 -11.73
CA ARG A 5 23.20 -15.04 -10.69
C ARG A 5 21.95 -14.28 -11.09
N LYS A 6 21.20 -13.79 -10.08
CA LYS A 6 20.11 -12.84 -10.32
C LYS A 6 20.64 -11.55 -10.95
N SER A 7 19.77 -10.83 -11.66
CA SER A 7 20.11 -9.51 -12.23
C SER A 7 20.59 -8.54 -11.14
N ALA A 8 21.57 -7.71 -11.49
CA ALA A 8 22.07 -6.67 -10.59
C ALA A 8 20.98 -5.68 -10.15
N LYS A 9 19.96 -5.45 -11.00
CA LYS A 9 18.77 -4.63 -10.63
C LYS A 9 18.04 -5.12 -9.38
N LEU A 10 18.11 -6.43 -9.09
CA LEU A 10 17.48 -7.06 -7.93
C LEU A 10 18.34 -6.98 -6.66
N ALA A 11 19.56 -6.49 -6.74
CA ALA A 11 20.46 -6.44 -5.58
C ALA A 11 19.98 -5.46 -4.50
N ASN A 12 19.35 -4.36 -4.93
CA ASN A 12 18.86 -3.29 -4.06
C ASN A 12 17.33 -3.33 -3.87
N VAL A 13 16.65 -4.38 -4.30
CA VAL A 13 15.23 -4.56 -4.09
C VAL A 13 15.02 -5.21 -2.73
N CYS A 14 14.75 -4.38 -1.73
CA CYS A 14 14.28 -4.82 -0.42
C CYS A 14 12.77 -5.08 -0.50
N TYR A 15 12.36 -6.34 -0.53
CA TYR A 15 10.95 -6.74 -0.42
C TYR A 15 10.82 -7.74 0.75
N ASP A 16 11.26 -7.29 1.94
CA ASP A 16 11.45 -8.13 3.12
C ASP A 16 10.14 -8.60 3.79
N ILE A 17 8.99 -8.16 3.26
CA ILE A 17 7.67 -8.71 3.67
C ILE A 17 7.64 -10.24 3.48
N ARG A 18 8.57 -10.80 2.69
CA ARG A 18 8.73 -12.24 2.41
C ARG A 18 10.15 -12.75 2.69
N GLY A 19 10.92 -12.08 3.54
CA GLY A 19 12.30 -12.39 3.86
C GLY A 19 12.47 -13.47 4.95
N PRO A 20 13.64 -13.47 5.63
CA PRO A 20 14.02 -14.52 6.58
C PRO A 20 13.02 -14.78 7.71
N ILE A 21 12.26 -13.76 8.13
CA ILE A 21 11.20 -13.92 9.14
C ILE A 21 10.08 -14.80 8.60
N MET A 22 9.68 -14.62 7.33
CA MET A 22 8.65 -15.46 6.71
C MET A 22 9.12 -16.90 6.54
N ASP A 23 10.38 -17.10 6.14
CA ASP A 23 10.94 -18.44 5.97
C ASP A 23 11.01 -19.19 7.32
N ALA A 24 11.42 -18.48 8.38
CA ALA A 24 11.41 -19.04 9.72
C ALA A 24 9.98 -19.38 10.21
N ALA A 25 9.01 -18.49 9.94
CA ALA A 25 7.61 -18.75 10.28
C ALA A 25 7.07 -20.00 9.57
N ARG A 26 7.37 -20.16 8.28
CA ARG A 26 6.98 -21.35 7.50
C ARG A 26 7.60 -22.62 8.08
N GLN A 27 8.89 -22.61 8.36
CA GLN A 27 9.56 -23.76 8.97
C GLN A 27 8.90 -24.14 10.31
N MET A 28 8.60 -23.16 11.15
CA MET A 28 7.93 -23.40 12.44
C MET A 28 6.51 -23.96 12.27
N GLU A 29 5.77 -23.53 11.23
CA GLU A 29 4.46 -24.10 10.89
C GLU A 29 4.59 -25.56 10.43
N GLU A 30 5.61 -25.89 9.65
CA GLU A 30 5.93 -27.27 9.25
C GLU A 30 6.29 -28.16 10.46
N GLU A 31 6.91 -27.58 11.49
CA GLU A 31 7.19 -28.22 12.77
C GLU A 31 5.96 -28.32 13.69
N GLY A 32 4.80 -27.84 13.24
CA GLY A 32 3.52 -27.95 13.95
C GLY A 32 3.20 -26.77 14.88
N HIS A 33 3.95 -25.67 14.82
CA HIS A 33 3.65 -24.48 15.60
C HIS A 33 2.56 -23.62 14.96
N LYS A 34 1.62 -23.13 15.77
CA LYS A 34 0.64 -22.13 15.34
C LYS A 34 1.25 -20.72 15.43
N ILE A 35 1.38 -20.05 14.29
CA ILE A 35 1.88 -18.67 14.21
C ILE A 35 0.71 -17.70 14.11
N ILE A 36 0.68 -16.69 14.97
CA ILE A 36 -0.26 -15.56 14.85
C ILE A 36 0.35 -14.54 13.92
N LYS A 37 -0.28 -14.37 12.75
CA LYS A 37 0.25 -13.53 11.64
C LYS A 37 -0.32 -12.13 11.72
N LEU A 38 0.51 -11.15 12.11
CA LEU A 38 0.18 -9.72 12.12
C LEU A 38 0.97 -8.94 11.04
N ASN A 39 1.43 -9.63 10.01
CA ASN A 39 2.38 -9.10 9.03
C ASN A 39 1.77 -8.65 7.71
N ILE A 40 0.67 -9.26 7.24
CA ILE A 40 0.09 -9.01 5.91
C ILE A 40 -1.38 -8.61 6.02
N GLY A 41 -1.76 -7.56 5.26
CA GLY A 41 -3.14 -7.13 5.08
C GLY A 41 -3.94 -8.04 4.15
N ASN A 42 -4.00 -9.34 4.47
CA ASN A 42 -4.83 -10.33 3.78
C ASN A 42 -6.11 -10.55 4.58
N LEU A 43 -7.17 -9.84 4.21
CA LEU A 43 -8.42 -9.78 4.94
C LEU A 43 -9.14 -11.15 4.99
N ALA A 44 -9.10 -11.92 3.91
CA ALA A 44 -9.83 -13.19 3.79
C ALA A 44 -9.43 -14.21 4.86
N VAL A 45 -8.15 -14.30 5.21
CA VAL A 45 -7.67 -15.28 6.23
C VAL A 45 -8.15 -14.96 7.64
N PHE A 46 -8.70 -13.76 7.86
CA PHE A 46 -9.26 -13.31 9.14
C PHE A 46 -10.79 -13.26 9.12
N GLY A 47 -11.43 -13.91 8.13
CA GLY A 47 -12.88 -13.97 8.01
C GLY A 47 -13.52 -12.63 7.57
N PHE A 48 -12.81 -11.83 6.79
CA PHE A 48 -13.39 -10.71 6.06
C PHE A 48 -13.62 -11.15 4.61
N ASP A 49 -14.76 -11.74 4.36
CA ASP A 49 -15.09 -12.26 3.04
C ASP A 49 -15.34 -11.15 2.01
N ALA A 50 -15.08 -11.44 0.75
CA ALA A 50 -15.51 -10.59 -0.35
C ALA A 50 -17.05 -10.50 -0.37
N PRO A 51 -17.62 -9.33 -0.74
CA PRO A 51 -19.07 -9.19 -0.86
C PRO A 51 -19.68 -10.25 -1.77
N GLU A 52 -20.78 -10.85 -1.35
CA GLU A 52 -21.42 -11.97 -2.06
C GLU A 52 -21.82 -11.57 -3.50
N GLU A 53 -22.31 -10.34 -3.69
CA GLU A 53 -22.73 -9.82 -4.99
C GLU A 53 -21.57 -9.83 -5.98
N ILE A 54 -20.36 -9.52 -5.53
CA ILE A 54 -19.15 -9.53 -6.35
C ILE A 54 -18.78 -10.97 -6.73
N GLN A 55 -18.85 -11.90 -5.78
CA GLN A 55 -18.58 -13.31 -6.02
C GLN A 55 -19.56 -13.89 -7.04
N GLN A 56 -20.85 -13.62 -6.87
CA GLN A 56 -21.92 -14.10 -7.75
C GLN A 56 -21.77 -13.54 -9.17
N ASP A 57 -21.38 -12.27 -9.29
CA ASP A 57 -21.18 -11.64 -10.60
C ASP A 57 -19.98 -12.26 -11.35
N MET A 58 -18.90 -12.54 -10.66
CA MET A 58 -17.75 -13.27 -11.23
C MET A 58 -18.17 -14.67 -11.71
N ILE A 59 -18.91 -15.43 -10.89
CA ILE A 59 -19.37 -16.77 -11.25
C ILE A 59 -20.25 -16.74 -12.49
N ARG A 60 -21.21 -15.80 -12.56
CA ARG A 60 -22.12 -15.63 -13.71
C ARG A 60 -21.36 -15.28 -15.01
N ASN A 61 -20.30 -14.50 -14.90
CA ASN A 61 -19.53 -14.04 -16.04
C ASN A 61 -18.33 -14.93 -16.37
N LEU A 62 -18.08 -15.99 -15.63
CA LEU A 62 -16.99 -16.91 -15.91
C LEU A 62 -17.04 -17.50 -17.34
N PRO A 63 -18.19 -17.90 -17.88
CA PRO A 63 -18.30 -18.34 -19.29
C PRO A 63 -17.90 -17.26 -20.31
N ASN A 64 -18.08 -15.97 -19.98
CA ASN A 64 -17.73 -14.82 -20.82
C ASN A 64 -16.26 -14.40 -20.66
N SER A 65 -15.51 -15.09 -19.85
CA SER A 65 -14.14 -14.73 -19.48
C SER A 65 -13.06 -15.59 -20.14
N ALA A 66 -13.45 -16.50 -21.06
CA ALA A 66 -12.52 -17.43 -21.70
C ALA A 66 -11.61 -16.75 -22.74
N GLY A 67 -12.05 -15.66 -23.37
CA GLY A 67 -11.28 -14.91 -24.37
C GLY A 67 -10.53 -13.73 -23.76
N TYR A 68 -9.59 -13.18 -24.55
CA TYR A 68 -8.96 -11.92 -24.20
C TYR A 68 -9.95 -10.76 -24.23
N SER A 69 -9.80 -9.80 -23.33
CA SER A 69 -10.47 -8.51 -23.43
C SER A 69 -9.62 -7.48 -24.19
N ASP A 70 -10.15 -6.28 -24.37
CA ASP A 70 -9.34 -5.11 -24.72
C ASP A 70 -8.15 -4.99 -23.73
N SER A 71 -7.00 -4.53 -24.20
CA SER A 71 -5.79 -4.44 -23.39
C SER A 71 -5.95 -3.53 -22.18
N LYS A 72 -6.76 -2.48 -22.30
CA LYS A 72 -7.10 -1.58 -21.19
C LYS A 72 -8.19 -2.15 -20.27
N GLY A 73 -8.89 -3.19 -20.69
CA GLY A 73 -9.93 -3.86 -19.92
C GLY A 73 -11.32 -3.75 -20.53
N ILE A 74 -12.27 -4.55 -20.02
CA ILE A 74 -13.66 -4.60 -20.51
C ILE A 74 -14.36 -3.24 -20.34
N PHE A 75 -15.22 -2.91 -21.28
CA PHE A 75 -15.95 -1.64 -21.32
C PHE A 75 -16.73 -1.37 -20.03
N ALA A 76 -17.47 -2.37 -19.53
CA ALA A 76 -18.32 -2.22 -18.36
C ALA A 76 -17.53 -1.83 -17.10
N ALA A 77 -16.37 -2.46 -16.88
CA ALA A 77 -15.49 -2.15 -15.76
C ALA A 77 -14.84 -0.77 -15.90
N ARG A 78 -14.33 -0.42 -17.07
CA ARG A 78 -13.76 0.93 -17.31
C ARG A 78 -14.82 2.02 -17.15
N LYS A 79 -16.04 1.79 -17.61
CA LYS A 79 -17.16 2.72 -17.40
C LYS A 79 -17.52 2.89 -15.94
N ALA A 80 -17.51 1.81 -15.14
CA ALA A 80 -17.73 1.90 -13.70
C ALA A 80 -16.63 2.70 -13.01
N VAL A 81 -15.36 2.50 -13.37
CA VAL A 81 -14.24 3.30 -12.86
C VAL A 81 -14.40 4.77 -13.26
N MET A 82 -14.78 5.07 -14.51
CA MET A 82 -15.02 6.44 -14.96
C MET A 82 -16.10 7.14 -14.12
N HIS A 83 -17.20 6.45 -13.83
CA HIS A 83 -18.26 7.01 -12.97
C HIS A 83 -17.77 7.23 -11.52
N GLU A 84 -16.98 6.31 -10.98
CA GLU A 84 -16.40 6.49 -9.65
C GLU A 84 -15.45 7.70 -9.62
N THR A 85 -14.63 7.85 -10.64
CA THR A 85 -13.74 9.00 -10.85
C THR A 85 -14.50 10.32 -10.89
N GLN A 86 -15.64 10.36 -11.58
CA GLN A 86 -16.53 11.53 -11.61
C GLN A 86 -17.12 11.86 -10.24
N LYS A 87 -17.53 10.85 -9.47
CA LYS A 87 -18.02 11.04 -8.09
C LYS A 87 -16.94 11.62 -7.18
N GLN A 88 -15.67 11.27 -7.41
CA GLN A 88 -14.52 11.80 -6.69
C GLN A 88 -14.15 13.24 -7.12
N GLY A 89 -14.84 13.81 -8.11
CA GLY A 89 -14.60 15.17 -8.59
C GLY A 89 -13.41 15.31 -9.55
N ILE A 90 -12.88 14.21 -10.04
CA ILE A 90 -11.79 14.22 -11.04
C ILE A 90 -12.39 14.50 -12.42
N LYS A 91 -11.88 15.54 -13.10
CA LYS A 91 -12.38 16.01 -14.38
C LYS A 91 -11.56 15.52 -15.57
N GLY A 92 -12.14 15.61 -16.76
CA GLY A 92 -11.45 15.38 -18.04
C GLY A 92 -11.02 13.93 -18.27
N VAL A 93 -11.55 12.96 -17.53
CA VAL A 93 -11.26 11.54 -17.69
C VAL A 93 -12.24 10.90 -18.65
N THR A 94 -11.72 10.20 -19.64
CA THR A 94 -12.44 9.39 -20.61
C THR A 94 -12.17 7.90 -20.38
N LEU A 95 -12.88 7.05 -21.12
CA LEU A 95 -12.61 5.59 -21.07
C LEU A 95 -11.18 5.23 -21.49
N ASP A 96 -10.57 6.02 -22.38
CA ASP A 96 -9.21 5.78 -22.87
C ASP A 96 -8.13 6.10 -21.83
N ASP A 97 -8.47 6.84 -20.78
CA ASP A 97 -7.58 7.19 -19.69
C ASP A 97 -7.54 6.13 -18.56
N ILE A 98 -8.29 5.03 -18.74
CA ILE A 98 -8.49 4.01 -17.69
C ILE A 98 -7.86 2.69 -18.13
N TYR A 99 -6.99 2.15 -17.29
CA TYR A 99 -6.29 0.88 -17.47
C TYR A 99 -6.65 -0.07 -16.33
N LEU A 100 -7.17 -1.25 -16.66
CA LEU A 100 -7.37 -2.31 -15.68
C LEU A 100 -6.12 -3.18 -15.61
N GLY A 101 -5.79 -3.66 -14.41
CA GLY A 101 -4.59 -4.46 -14.16
C GLY A 101 -4.83 -5.64 -13.23
N ASN A 102 -3.87 -6.54 -13.18
CA ASN A 102 -3.82 -7.66 -12.22
C ASN A 102 -3.49 -7.13 -10.81
N GLY A 103 -4.43 -6.39 -10.24
CA GLY A 103 -4.26 -5.54 -9.08
C GLY A 103 -3.51 -4.24 -9.43
N ALA A 104 -3.47 -3.29 -8.49
CA ALA A 104 -2.71 -2.06 -8.61
C ALA A 104 -1.21 -2.33 -8.83
N SER A 105 -0.69 -3.45 -8.31
CA SER A 105 0.73 -3.81 -8.38
C SER A 105 1.26 -3.91 -9.81
N GLU A 106 0.50 -4.50 -10.74
CA GLU A 106 0.89 -4.58 -12.15
C GLU A 106 0.96 -3.20 -12.78
N LEU A 107 -0.03 -2.35 -12.48
CA LEU A 107 -0.12 -1.01 -13.03
C LEU A 107 0.99 -0.08 -12.50
N ILE A 108 1.38 -0.24 -11.24
CA ILE A 108 2.53 0.45 -10.65
C ILE A 108 3.81 0.10 -11.41
N VAL A 109 4.07 -1.19 -11.63
CA VAL A 109 5.24 -1.64 -12.40
C VAL A 109 5.18 -1.13 -13.83
N MET A 110 4.01 -1.19 -14.47
CA MET A 110 3.81 -0.68 -15.83
C MET A 110 4.08 0.83 -15.91
N ALA A 111 3.53 1.61 -14.98
CA ALA A 111 3.66 3.06 -14.97
C ALA A 111 5.11 3.52 -14.76
N THR A 112 5.85 2.86 -13.87
CA THR A 112 7.27 3.16 -13.64
C THR A 112 8.15 2.73 -14.81
N ASN A 113 7.90 1.56 -15.40
CA ASN A 113 8.64 1.09 -16.57
C ASN A 113 8.45 2.00 -17.81
N ALA A 114 7.26 2.58 -17.98
CA ALA A 114 7.00 3.47 -19.10
C ALA A 114 7.64 4.86 -18.93
N LEU A 115 7.98 5.27 -17.69
CA LEU A 115 8.46 6.62 -17.40
C LEU A 115 9.97 6.71 -17.17
N LEU A 116 10.57 5.72 -16.48
CA LEU A 116 11.90 5.85 -15.91
C LEU A 116 12.97 5.20 -16.79
N ASP A 117 13.99 6.00 -17.09
CA ASP A 117 15.25 5.57 -17.66
C ASP A 117 16.36 5.50 -16.59
N SER A 118 17.51 4.98 -16.99
CA SER A 118 18.68 4.94 -16.11
C SER A 118 19.14 6.35 -15.75
N GLY A 119 19.20 6.63 -14.44
CA GLY A 119 19.58 7.93 -13.89
C GLY A 119 18.39 8.85 -13.57
N ASP A 120 17.17 8.50 -13.98
CA ASP A 120 15.96 9.20 -13.53
C ASP A 120 15.67 8.94 -12.06
N GLU A 121 15.04 9.88 -11.40
CA GLU A 121 14.69 9.80 -9.98
C GLU A 121 13.18 9.83 -9.78
N LEU A 122 12.70 9.03 -8.83
CA LEU A 122 11.31 9.04 -8.37
C LEU A 122 11.28 9.32 -6.87
N LEU A 123 10.55 10.37 -6.47
CA LEU A 123 10.32 10.69 -5.06
C LEU A 123 9.29 9.73 -4.46
N LEU A 124 9.64 9.14 -3.33
CA LEU A 124 8.83 8.16 -2.60
C LEU A 124 8.72 8.56 -1.13
N PRO A 125 7.60 8.29 -0.44
CA PRO A 125 7.53 8.53 0.99
C PRO A 125 8.46 7.58 1.76
N SER A 126 8.92 8.01 2.94
CA SER A 126 9.52 7.14 3.95
C SER A 126 8.80 7.35 5.28
N PRO A 127 8.13 6.32 5.83
CA PRO A 127 8.05 4.94 5.33
C PRO A 127 7.12 4.81 4.10
N ASP A 128 7.36 3.78 3.27
CA ASP A 128 6.58 3.50 2.07
C ASP A 128 6.04 2.06 1.99
N TYR A 129 5.21 1.82 0.98
CA TYR A 129 4.89 0.47 0.53
C TYR A 129 6.02 0.00 -0.40
N PRO A 130 6.79 -1.05 -0.03
CA PRO A 130 8.06 -1.38 -0.69
C PRO A 130 7.98 -1.69 -2.19
N LEU A 131 6.78 -2.00 -2.70
CA LEU A 131 6.59 -2.21 -4.14
C LEU A 131 6.99 -0.99 -4.97
N TRP A 132 6.73 0.22 -4.48
CA TRP A 132 7.06 1.45 -5.21
C TRP A 132 8.58 1.61 -5.36
N THR A 133 9.33 1.39 -4.29
CA THR A 133 10.80 1.39 -4.31
C THR A 133 11.34 0.31 -5.25
N ALA A 134 10.77 -0.91 -5.16
CA ALA A 134 11.15 -2.02 -6.03
C ALA A 134 10.85 -1.72 -7.51
N ALA A 135 9.67 -1.19 -7.81
CA ALA A 135 9.26 -0.85 -9.17
C ALA A 135 10.15 0.24 -9.78
N ALA A 136 10.46 1.30 -9.03
CA ALA A 136 11.40 2.34 -9.46
C ALA A 136 12.78 1.76 -9.80
N SER A 137 13.34 0.95 -8.89
CA SER A 137 14.65 0.32 -9.07
C SER A 137 14.68 -0.65 -10.27
N LEU A 138 13.65 -1.47 -10.43
CA LEU A 138 13.55 -2.42 -11.54
C LEU A 138 13.36 -1.74 -12.90
N SER A 139 12.74 -0.57 -12.92
CA SER A 139 12.60 0.27 -14.12
C SER A 139 13.89 1.00 -14.51
N GLY A 140 14.95 0.88 -13.72
CA GLY A 140 16.23 1.55 -13.96
C GLY A 140 16.37 2.90 -13.28
N GLY A 141 15.30 3.40 -12.65
CA GLY A 141 15.32 4.66 -11.90
C GLY A 141 15.95 4.52 -10.52
N THR A 142 16.15 5.65 -9.87
CA THR A 142 16.63 5.76 -8.50
C THR A 142 15.49 6.20 -7.58
N PRO A 143 15.11 5.39 -6.59
CA PRO A 143 14.16 5.80 -5.56
C PRO A 143 14.82 6.84 -4.63
N VAL A 144 14.16 7.95 -4.39
CA VAL A 144 14.60 9.02 -3.49
C VAL A 144 13.51 9.25 -2.45
N HIS A 145 13.77 8.88 -1.21
CA HIS A 145 12.75 8.89 -0.16
C HIS A 145 12.67 10.26 0.53
N TYR A 146 11.47 10.84 0.57
CA TYR A 146 11.16 12.01 1.39
C TYR A 146 10.55 11.60 2.74
N LEU A 147 10.79 12.40 3.77
CA LEU A 147 10.33 12.12 5.12
C LEU A 147 8.82 12.32 5.27
N CYS A 148 8.16 11.32 5.86
CA CYS A 148 6.89 11.49 6.54
C CYS A 148 7.17 11.60 8.04
N ASP A 149 6.82 12.73 8.65
CA ASP A 149 7.21 13.07 10.00
C ASP A 149 6.25 12.46 11.05
N GLU A 150 6.75 11.53 11.86
CA GLU A 150 5.98 10.90 12.94
C GLU A 150 5.46 11.93 13.94
N ALA A 151 6.29 12.91 14.30
CA ALA A 151 5.93 13.94 15.28
C ALA A 151 4.77 14.83 14.77
N ASN A 152 4.59 14.89 13.45
CA ASN A 152 3.48 15.58 12.79
C ASN A 152 2.43 14.58 12.23
N GLY A 153 2.22 13.44 12.91
CA GLY A 153 1.20 12.46 12.51
C GLY A 153 1.47 11.76 11.19
N TRP A 154 2.73 11.57 10.83
CA TRP A 154 3.18 10.94 9.58
C TRP A 154 2.90 11.76 8.32
N MET A 155 2.72 13.08 8.46
CA MET A 155 2.53 13.94 7.27
C MET A 155 3.85 14.09 6.50
N PRO A 156 3.81 14.05 5.15
CA PRO A 156 4.95 14.42 4.30
C PRO A 156 5.55 15.76 4.66
N ASP A 157 6.87 15.82 4.81
CA ASP A 157 7.61 17.07 5.02
C ASP A 157 7.84 17.76 3.67
N LEU A 158 7.14 18.88 3.44
CA LEU A 158 7.22 19.65 2.20
C LEU A 158 8.60 20.23 1.95
N ASN A 159 9.34 20.59 3.01
CA ASN A 159 10.71 21.12 2.87
C ASN A 159 11.67 20.01 2.45
N ASP A 160 11.52 18.82 3.01
CA ASP A 160 12.32 17.66 2.62
C ASP A 160 12.02 17.23 1.18
N ILE A 161 10.74 17.25 0.77
CA ILE A 161 10.35 17.01 -0.64
C ILE A 161 11.09 17.99 -1.56
N ARG A 162 11.01 19.31 -1.28
CA ARG A 162 11.66 20.34 -2.11
C ARG A 162 13.18 20.18 -2.15
N ALA A 163 13.80 19.84 -1.02
CA ALA A 163 15.25 19.67 -0.92
C ALA A 163 15.77 18.48 -1.74
N LYS A 164 14.93 17.48 -1.99
CA LYS A 164 15.30 16.24 -2.72
C LYS A 164 15.00 16.28 -4.21
N ILE A 165 14.34 17.31 -4.71
CA ILE A 165 14.08 17.48 -6.14
C ILE A 165 15.38 17.86 -6.86
N THR A 166 15.68 17.17 -7.94
CA THR A 166 16.79 17.44 -8.86
C THR A 166 16.28 17.53 -10.30
N PRO A 167 17.11 17.97 -11.26
CA PRO A 167 16.72 17.94 -12.68
C PRO A 167 16.40 16.54 -13.22
N ARG A 168 16.77 15.48 -12.50
CA ARG A 168 16.49 14.07 -12.86
C ARG A 168 15.17 13.57 -12.28
N THR A 169 14.56 14.29 -11.37
CA THR A 169 13.28 13.90 -10.76
C THR A 169 12.17 13.93 -11.79
N LYS A 170 11.52 12.79 -12.02
CA LYS A 170 10.41 12.64 -12.99
C LYS A 170 9.04 12.67 -12.37
N GLY A 171 8.92 12.25 -11.13
CA GLY A 171 7.63 12.16 -10.47
C GLY A 171 7.74 12.03 -8.95
N ILE A 172 6.58 12.10 -8.33
CA ILE A 172 6.39 11.93 -6.89
C ILE A 172 5.28 10.94 -6.63
N VAL A 173 5.53 9.98 -5.75
CA VAL A 173 4.53 9.02 -5.27
C VAL A 173 3.92 9.54 -3.97
N VAL A 174 2.60 9.54 -3.91
CA VAL A 174 1.80 9.87 -2.72
C VAL A 174 0.95 8.67 -2.38
N ILE A 175 1.20 8.06 -1.22
CA ILE A 175 0.42 6.92 -0.72
C ILE A 175 -0.55 7.44 0.33
N ASN A 176 -1.80 7.61 -0.05
CA ASN A 176 -2.82 8.24 0.80
C ASN A 176 -4.21 7.56 0.65
N PRO A 177 -4.70 6.89 1.67
CA PRO A 177 -4.11 6.65 3.00
C PRO A 177 -2.81 5.83 2.96
N ASN A 178 -1.91 6.10 3.92
CA ASN A 178 -0.56 5.55 3.89
C ASN A 178 -0.48 4.10 4.43
N ASN A 179 0.27 3.28 3.76
CA ASN A 179 0.81 2.03 4.25
C ASN A 179 2.33 2.21 4.40
N PRO A 180 2.90 2.09 5.62
CA PRO A 180 2.42 1.31 6.77
C PRO A 180 1.75 2.10 7.91
N THR A 181 1.65 3.42 7.86
CA THR A 181 1.32 4.26 9.03
C THR A 181 -0.17 4.39 9.32
N GLY A 182 -1.02 4.20 8.30
CA GLY A 182 -2.46 4.48 8.41
C GLY A 182 -2.81 5.98 8.46
N ALA A 183 -1.86 6.84 8.14
CA ALA A 183 -2.09 8.28 8.06
C ALA A 183 -2.99 8.65 6.88
N LEU A 184 -3.80 9.68 7.07
CA LEU A 184 -4.59 10.32 6.03
C LEU A 184 -4.15 11.79 5.93
N TYR A 185 -3.79 12.21 4.72
CA TYR A 185 -3.23 13.54 4.49
C TYR A 185 -4.33 14.59 4.32
N SER A 186 -4.10 15.80 4.83
CA SER A 186 -5.02 16.92 4.70
C SER A 186 -5.08 17.47 3.29
N ASP A 187 -6.19 18.11 2.94
CA ASP A 187 -6.36 18.75 1.63
C ASP A 187 -5.31 19.85 1.38
N GLU A 188 -4.95 20.59 2.41
CA GLU A 188 -3.92 21.65 2.34
C GLU A 188 -2.56 21.06 1.99
N LEU A 189 -2.19 19.92 2.62
CA LEU A 189 -0.94 19.24 2.33
C LEU A 189 -0.94 18.66 0.91
N LEU A 190 -2.03 18.02 0.50
CA LEU A 190 -2.14 17.49 -0.87
C LEU A 190 -2.07 18.58 -1.93
N LYS A 191 -2.73 19.72 -1.72
CA LYS A 191 -2.64 20.89 -2.60
C LYS A 191 -1.22 21.45 -2.67
N ALA A 192 -0.49 21.48 -1.55
CA ALA A 192 0.90 21.89 -1.53
C ALA A 192 1.80 20.94 -2.35
N ILE A 193 1.57 19.63 -2.26
CA ILE A 193 2.28 18.64 -3.09
C ILE A 193 1.96 18.84 -4.58
N VAL A 194 0.70 19.08 -4.93
CA VAL A 194 0.30 19.41 -6.32
C VAL A 194 1.03 20.66 -6.80
N GLN A 195 1.15 21.69 -5.97
CA GLN A 195 1.88 22.91 -6.31
C GLN A 195 3.37 22.64 -6.56
N ILE A 196 4.01 21.83 -5.72
CA ILE A 196 5.41 21.41 -5.94
C ILE A 196 5.55 20.65 -7.27
N ALA A 197 4.66 19.72 -7.54
CA ALA A 197 4.67 18.96 -8.80
C ALA A 197 4.51 19.87 -10.01
N ARG A 198 3.63 20.89 -9.92
CA ARG A 198 3.44 21.90 -10.98
C ARG A 198 4.69 22.72 -11.22
N GLU A 199 5.33 23.20 -10.16
CA GLU A 199 6.55 24.03 -10.23
C GLU A 199 7.72 23.30 -10.89
N HIS A 200 7.80 22.00 -10.70
CA HIS A 200 8.93 21.18 -11.17
C HIS A 200 8.58 20.24 -12.34
N GLY A 201 7.35 20.31 -12.86
CA GLY A 201 6.91 19.46 -13.99
C GLY A 201 6.90 17.96 -13.64
N LEU A 202 6.56 17.60 -12.40
CA LEU A 202 6.54 16.21 -11.94
C LEU A 202 5.21 15.53 -12.24
N VAL A 203 5.27 14.24 -12.57
CA VAL A 203 4.10 13.37 -12.59
C VAL A 203 3.75 12.98 -11.16
N ILE A 204 2.46 13.02 -10.79
CA ILE A 204 1.99 12.52 -9.50
C ILE A 204 1.48 11.08 -9.68
N PHE A 205 2.00 10.18 -8.87
CA PHE A 205 1.50 8.80 -8.72
C PHE A 205 0.75 8.71 -7.39
N ALA A 206 -0.57 8.65 -7.45
CA ALA A 206 -1.45 8.61 -6.28
C ALA A 206 -1.89 7.17 -6.00
N ASP A 207 -1.31 6.55 -4.98
CA ASP A 207 -1.73 5.24 -4.48
C ASP A 207 -2.86 5.42 -3.47
N GLU A 208 -4.09 5.12 -3.90
CA GLU A 208 -5.31 5.39 -3.16
C GLU A 208 -6.08 4.11 -2.81
N VAL A 209 -5.38 2.97 -2.70
CA VAL A 209 -6.01 1.66 -2.48
C VAL A 209 -6.77 1.54 -1.16
N TYR A 210 -6.55 2.45 -0.22
CA TYR A 210 -7.25 2.51 1.08
C TYR A 210 -8.27 3.64 1.18
N ASP A 211 -8.67 4.26 0.09
CA ASP A 211 -9.52 5.45 0.01
C ASP A 211 -10.87 5.33 0.77
N LYS A 212 -11.37 4.11 0.94
CA LYS A 212 -12.64 3.81 1.63
C LYS A 212 -12.44 3.14 3.01
N VAL A 213 -11.21 2.84 3.39
CA VAL A 213 -10.90 2.25 4.70
C VAL A 213 -10.55 3.39 5.67
N LEU A 214 -11.58 4.09 6.13
CA LEU A 214 -11.48 5.34 6.87
C LEU A 214 -12.22 5.24 8.19
N TYR A 215 -11.63 5.75 9.27
CA TYR A 215 -12.18 5.69 10.61
C TYR A 215 -12.55 7.09 11.12
N ASP A 216 -13.37 7.15 12.18
CA ASP A 216 -13.67 8.37 12.94
C ASP A 216 -14.29 9.51 12.11
N GLY A 217 -14.98 9.18 11.01
CA GLY A 217 -15.67 10.17 10.18
C GLY A 217 -14.76 11.02 9.28
N VAL A 218 -13.48 10.69 9.17
CA VAL A 218 -12.56 11.38 8.24
C VAL A 218 -12.94 11.09 6.79
N ARG A 219 -12.51 11.95 5.87
CA ARG A 219 -12.78 11.83 4.43
C ARG A 219 -11.50 11.82 3.64
N HIS A 220 -11.45 10.98 2.63
CA HIS A 220 -10.40 10.95 1.64
C HIS A 220 -10.69 11.94 0.51
N THR A 221 -9.67 12.69 0.10
CA THR A 221 -9.72 13.53 -1.09
C THR A 221 -8.84 12.90 -2.17
N ALA A 222 -9.43 12.61 -3.32
CA ALA A 222 -8.70 12.03 -4.45
C ALA A 222 -7.70 13.05 -5.01
N MET A 223 -6.44 12.68 -5.15
CA MET A 223 -5.37 13.57 -5.62
C MET A 223 -5.70 14.19 -6.99
N GLY A 224 -6.24 13.39 -7.91
CA GLY A 224 -6.63 13.85 -9.25
C GLY A 224 -7.74 14.90 -9.26
N SER A 225 -8.48 15.10 -8.16
CA SER A 225 -9.52 16.14 -8.06
C SER A 225 -8.96 17.52 -7.71
N LEU A 226 -7.69 17.61 -7.31
CA LEU A 226 -7.07 18.83 -6.81
C LEU A 226 -6.42 19.69 -7.91
N SER A 227 -6.33 19.15 -9.14
CA SER A 227 -5.70 19.86 -10.25
C SER A 227 -6.21 19.34 -11.59
N ASP A 228 -6.44 20.27 -12.51
CA ASP A 228 -6.81 19.95 -13.90
C ASP A 228 -5.56 20.04 -14.84
N ASP A 229 -4.42 20.47 -14.36
CA ASP A 229 -3.20 20.75 -15.16
C ASP A 229 -2.00 19.84 -14.83
N VAL A 230 -1.91 19.29 -13.62
CA VAL A 230 -0.82 18.39 -13.23
C VAL A 230 -1.17 16.96 -13.60
N LEU A 231 -0.32 16.32 -14.41
CA LEU A 231 -0.52 14.91 -14.78
C LEU A 231 -0.50 14.03 -13.53
N THR A 232 -1.62 13.36 -13.29
CA THR A 232 -1.80 12.49 -12.13
C THR A 232 -2.27 11.11 -12.59
N LEU A 233 -1.57 10.06 -12.14
CA LEU A 233 -1.98 8.68 -12.27
C LEU A 233 -2.47 8.19 -10.91
N SER A 234 -3.77 7.91 -10.81
CA SER A 234 -4.41 7.40 -9.58
C SER A 234 -4.59 5.89 -9.66
N PHE A 235 -4.15 5.18 -8.63
CA PHE A 235 -4.18 3.71 -8.53
C PHE A 235 -5.15 3.27 -7.44
N ASN A 236 -6.00 2.30 -7.75
CA ASN A 236 -6.90 1.70 -6.79
C ASN A 236 -7.19 0.23 -7.16
N SER A 237 -7.88 -0.50 -6.29
CA SER A 237 -8.18 -1.91 -6.51
C SER A 237 -9.36 -2.42 -5.67
N LEU A 238 -9.82 -3.62 -5.98
CA LEU A 238 -10.78 -4.34 -5.14
C LEU A 238 -10.15 -4.99 -3.90
N SER A 239 -8.82 -4.96 -3.80
CA SER A 239 -8.07 -5.75 -2.82
C SER A 239 -8.41 -5.43 -1.38
N LYS A 240 -8.63 -4.16 -1.04
CA LYS A 240 -8.76 -3.70 0.35
C LYS A 240 -10.19 -3.33 0.70
N SER A 241 -10.74 -2.32 0.07
CA SER A 241 -12.11 -1.85 0.35
C SER A 241 -13.17 -2.91 0.08
N TYR A 242 -12.93 -3.82 -0.85
CA TYR A 242 -13.84 -4.92 -1.20
C TYR A 242 -13.36 -6.29 -0.75
N ARG A 243 -12.29 -6.37 0.05
CA ARG A 243 -11.76 -7.59 0.69
C ARG A 243 -11.49 -8.75 -0.28
N SER A 244 -11.12 -8.45 -1.51
CA SER A 244 -10.96 -9.42 -2.60
C SER A 244 -9.57 -9.36 -3.23
N CYS A 245 -8.52 -9.32 -2.37
CA CYS A 245 -7.14 -9.19 -2.83
C CYS A 245 -6.67 -10.34 -3.74
N GLY A 246 -7.28 -11.52 -3.63
CA GLY A 246 -7.01 -12.68 -4.48
C GLY A 246 -7.63 -12.59 -5.88
N TYR A 247 -8.61 -11.71 -6.10
CA TYR A 247 -9.23 -11.54 -7.43
C TYR A 247 -8.34 -10.81 -8.41
N ARG A 248 -7.29 -10.15 -7.91
CA ARG A 248 -6.31 -9.43 -8.74
C ARG A 248 -6.98 -8.45 -9.71
N ALA A 249 -7.88 -7.62 -9.21
CA ALA A 249 -8.56 -6.58 -9.98
C ALA A 249 -8.20 -5.20 -9.43
N GLY A 250 -7.61 -4.37 -10.28
CA GLY A 250 -7.25 -2.99 -9.98
C GLY A 250 -7.34 -2.12 -11.22
N TRP A 251 -7.19 -0.83 -11.03
CA TRP A 251 -7.23 0.16 -12.11
C TRP A 251 -6.28 1.32 -11.86
N MET A 252 -5.89 1.95 -12.94
CA MET A 252 -5.15 3.20 -13.00
C MET A 252 -5.93 4.19 -13.84
N VAL A 253 -6.04 5.43 -13.38
CA VAL A 253 -6.74 6.51 -14.07
C VAL A 253 -5.74 7.65 -14.33
N ILE A 254 -5.66 8.10 -15.58
CA ILE A 254 -4.85 9.25 -15.97
C ILE A 254 -5.72 10.50 -15.99
N SER A 255 -5.33 11.53 -15.24
CA SER A 255 -6.01 12.83 -15.18
C SER A 255 -5.01 13.98 -15.29
N GLY A 256 -5.51 15.22 -15.36
CA GLY A 256 -4.70 16.41 -15.61
C GLY A 256 -4.44 16.69 -17.09
N ASP A 257 -3.48 17.57 -17.40
CA ASP A 257 -3.10 17.86 -18.78
C ASP A 257 -2.26 16.73 -19.37
N LYS A 258 -2.84 16.03 -20.34
CA LYS A 258 -2.22 14.90 -21.04
C LYS A 258 -1.39 15.30 -22.26
N LYS A 259 -1.52 16.54 -22.74
CA LYS A 259 -0.83 16.98 -23.97
C LYS A 259 0.69 16.84 -23.92
N PRO A 260 1.36 17.26 -22.84
CA PRO A 260 2.82 17.08 -22.74
C PRO A 260 3.26 15.64 -22.48
N ALA A 261 2.32 14.72 -22.20
CA ALA A 261 2.59 13.34 -21.80
C ALA A 261 2.13 12.30 -22.85
N LEU A 262 1.85 12.71 -24.08
CA LEU A 262 1.32 11.78 -25.11
C LEU A 262 2.29 10.62 -25.40
N ASP A 263 3.60 10.88 -25.41
CA ASP A 263 4.62 9.85 -25.59
C ASP A 263 4.67 8.86 -24.42
N TYR A 264 4.56 9.36 -23.20
CA TYR A 264 4.46 8.52 -22.00
C TYR A 264 3.20 7.64 -22.02
N ILE A 265 2.05 8.22 -22.43
CA ILE A 265 0.79 7.48 -22.57
C ILE A 265 0.90 6.42 -23.66
N GLU A 266 1.61 6.70 -24.76
CA GLU A 266 1.91 5.70 -25.78
C GLU A 266 2.74 4.55 -25.21
N GLY A 267 3.75 4.83 -24.39
CA GLY A 267 4.49 3.81 -23.66
C GLY A 267 3.61 2.93 -22.78
N LEU A 268 2.64 3.52 -22.06
CA LEU A 268 1.64 2.77 -21.28
C LEU A 268 0.76 1.87 -22.17
N ASN A 269 0.33 2.38 -23.34
CA ASN A 269 -0.44 1.61 -24.32
C ASN A 269 0.37 0.42 -24.83
N MET A 270 1.65 0.64 -25.16
CA MET A 270 2.55 -0.43 -25.62
C MET A 270 2.67 -1.54 -24.58
N LEU A 271 2.95 -1.20 -23.32
CA LEU A 271 3.07 -2.18 -22.23
C LEU A 271 1.75 -2.90 -21.96
N SER A 272 0.63 -2.19 -22.03
CA SER A 272 -0.69 -2.78 -21.89
C SER A 272 -0.97 -3.80 -23.00
N ASN A 273 -0.63 -3.46 -24.25
CA ASN A 273 -0.81 -4.33 -25.41
C ASN A 273 0.12 -5.56 -25.34
N MET A 274 1.38 -5.41 -24.90
CA MET A 274 2.34 -6.49 -24.80
C MET A 274 1.87 -7.62 -23.87
N ARG A 275 1.19 -7.30 -22.77
CA ARG A 275 0.66 -8.29 -21.85
C ARG A 275 -0.72 -8.84 -22.22
N LEU A 276 -1.30 -8.38 -23.32
CA LEU A 276 -2.63 -8.67 -23.86
C LEU A 276 -3.75 -8.02 -23.02
N CYS A 277 -4.08 -8.54 -21.85
CA CYS A 277 -5.06 -7.95 -20.92
C CYS A 277 -4.80 -8.45 -19.49
N SER A 278 -5.44 -7.83 -18.50
CA SER A 278 -5.51 -8.41 -17.15
C SER A 278 -6.49 -9.58 -17.09
N ASN A 279 -6.53 -10.31 -15.97
CA ASN A 279 -7.43 -11.44 -15.82
C ASN A 279 -8.90 -11.00 -16.00
N VAL A 280 -9.58 -11.58 -16.97
CA VAL A 280 -10.94 -11.18 -17.33
C VAL A 280 -11.97 -11.50 -16.25
N PRO A 281 -11.91 -12.65 -15.54
CA PRO A 281 -12.81 -12.92 -14.42
C PRO A 281 -12.81 -11.81 -13.35
N GLY A 282 -11.63 -11.32 -12.96
CA GLY A 282 -11.52 -10.23 -11.98
C GLY A 282 -12.06 -8.88 -12.48
N GLN A 283 -11.98 -8.62 -13.77
CA GLN A 283 -12.50 -7.38 -14.36
C GLN A 283 -14.03 -7.27 -14.21
N TRP A 284 -14.76 -8.37 -14.32
CA TRP A 284 -16.22 -8.39 -14.17
C TRP A 284 -16.67 -7.98 -12.77
N ALA A 285 -15.88 -8.25 -11.75
CA ALA A 285 -16.17 -7.86 -10.37
C ALA A 285 -16.19 -6.34 -10.14
N ILE A 286 -15.49 -5.56 -10.96
CA ILE A 286 -15.28 -4.12 -10.74
C ILE A 286 -16.60 -3.34 -10.81
N GLN A 287 -17.43 -3.61 -11.81
CA GLN A 287 -18.69 -2.89 -11.99
C GLN A 287 -19.62 -3.08 -10.78
N THR A 288 -19.81 -4.31 -10.34
CA THR A 288 -20.65 -4.64 -9.20
C THR A 288 -20.08 -4.08 -7.90
N ALA A 289 -18.77 -4.13 -7.74
CA ALA A 289 -18.11 -3.56 -6.58
C ALA A 289 -18.34 -2.04 -6.47
N LEU A 290 -18.07 -1.30 -7.53
CA LEU A 290 -18.18 0.17 -7.54
C LEU A 290 -19.62 0.66 -7.55
N GLY A 291 -20.53 -0.05 -8.21
CA GLY A 291 -21.94 0.30 -8.30
C GLY A 291 -22.84 -0.22 -7.18
N GLY A 292 -22.35 -1.20 -6.42
CA GLY A 292 -23.09 -1.89 -5.39
C GLY A 292 -23.02 -1.25 -4.00
N TYR A 293 -23.50 -1.99 -3.02
CA TYR A 293 -23.44 -1.58 -1.63
C TYR A 293 -21.99 -1.54 -1.11
N GLN A 294 -21.63 -0.45 -0.46
CA GLN A 294 -20.28 -0.25 0.06
C GLN A 294 -20.15 -0.81 1.49
N SER A 295 -20.13 -2.14 1.60
CA SER A 295 -20.13 -2.87 2.88
C SER A 295 -18.86 -2.65 3.73
N ILE A 296 -17.81 -2.03 3.19
CA ILE A 296 -16.68 -1.56 3.99
C ILE A 296 -17.12 -0.56 5.06
N ASN A 297 -18.15 0.24 4.79
CA ASN A 297 -18.68 1.21 5.74
C ASN A 297 -19.17 0.56 7.02
N ASP A 298 -19.74 -0.64 6.95
CA ASP A 298 -20.20 -1.40 8.13
C ASP A 298 -19.05 -1.87 9.02
N LEU A 299 -17.86 -2.00 8.45
CA LEU A 299 -16.67 -2.45 9.17
C LEU A 299 -15.88 -1.32 9.81
N VAL A 300 -15.94 -0.12 9.23
CA VAL A 300 -15.16 1.04 9.69
C VAL A 300 -15.96 2.05 10.53
N CYS A 301 -17.30 1.96 10.52
CA CYS A 301 -18.18 2.82 11.31
C CYS A 301 -18.04 2.56 12.81
N GLU A 302 -18.72 3.35 13.62
CA GLU A 302 -18.82 3.12 15.07
C GLU A 302 -19.43 1.74 15.36
N GLY A 303 -18.74 0.95 16.20
CA GLY A 303 -19.11 -0.44 16.47
C GLY A 303 -18.73 -1.42 15.36
N GLY A 304 -18.24 -0.98 14.22
CA GLY A 304 -17.75 -1.84 13.13
C GLY A 304 -16.52 -2.67 13.54
N ARG A 305 -16.41 -3.87 13.00
CA ARG A 305 -15.36 -4.83 13.40
C ARG A 305 -13.94 -4.27 13.21
N LEU A 306 -13.63 -3.65 12.07
CA LEU A 306 -12.30 -3.10 11.83
C LEU A 306 -11.98 -1.96 12.79
N ARG A 307 -12.97 -1.08 13.07
CA ARG A 307 -12.77 0.03 14.00
C ARG A 307 -12.51 -0.47 15.42
N ARG A 308 -13.30 -1.44 15.92
CA ARG A 308 -13.06 -2.03 17.25
C ARG A 308 -11.68 -2.68 17.34
N GLN A 309 -11.28 -3.43 16.32
CA GLN A 309 -9.98 -4.10 16.30
C GLN A 309 -8.82 -3.09 16.25
N ARG A 310 -8.94 -2.01 15.46
CA ARG A 310 -7.98 -0.90 15.46
C ARG A 310 -7.84 -0.28 16.84
N ASP A 311 -8.96 0.08 17.46
CA ASP A 311 -8.97 0.78 18.74
C ASP A 311 -8.36 -0.10 19.83
N LEU A 312 -8.74 -1.37 19.89
CA LEU A 312 -8.18 -2.35 20.82
C LEU A 312 -6.69 -2.56 20.62
N ALA A 313 -6.26 -2.76 19.39
CA ALA A 313 -4.84 -2.99 19.09
C ALA A 313 -3.99 -1.75 19.46
N HIS A 314 -4.49 -0.55 19.20
CA HIS A 314 -3.82 0.70 19.57
C HIS A 314 -3.72 0.83 21.09
N GLU A 315 -4.80 0.60 21.85
CA GLU A 315 -4.81 0.60 23.30
C GLU A 315 -3.78 -0.38 23.87
N LEU A 316 -3.79 -1.61 23.41
CA LEU A 316 -2.91 -2.67 23.92
C LEU A 316 -1.43 -2.39 23.62
N ILE A 317 -1.11 -1.94 22.41
CA ILE A 317 0.29 -1.72 22.02
C ILE A 317 0.89 -0.50 22.72
N THR A 318 0.11 0.57 22.88
CA THR A 318 0.58 1.78 23.58
C THR A 318 0.59 1.65 25.11
N ALA A 319 -0.05 0.64 25.66
CA ALA A 319 0.06 0.31 27.08
C ALA A 319 1.43 -0.35 27.43
N ILE A 320 2.20 -0.79 26.44
CA ILE A 320 3.52 -1.39 26.68
C ILE A 320 4.53 -0.27 26.97
N PRO A 321 5.27 -0.32 28.11
CA PRO A 321 6.24 0.71 28.43
C PRO A 321 7.29 0.90 27.34
N GLY A 322 7.52 2.15 26.90
CA GLY A 322 8.46 2.50 25.84
C GLY A 322 7.96 2.21 24.42
N VAL A 323 6.67 1.92 24.25
CA VAL A 323 6.04 1.81 22.94
C VAL A 323 5.10 2.99 22.73
N SER A 324 5.27 3.70 21.62
CA SER A 324 4.36 4.75 21.17
C SER A 324 3.81 4.42 19.79
N CYS A 325 2.66 4.96 19.45
CA CYS A 325 2.06 4.77 18.12
C CYS A 325 1.09 5.91 17.82
N VAL A 326 1.28 6.56 16.69
CA VAL A 326 0.25 7.45 16.14
C VAL A 326 -0.97 6.61 15.77
N LYS A 327 -2.14 6.95 16.32
CA LYS A 327 -3.37 6.21 16.02
C LYS A 327 -3.72 6.34 14.54
N PRO A 328 -3.86 5.25 13.79
CA PRO A 328 -4.17 5.33 12.38
C PRO A 328 -5.59 5.87 12.14
N SER A 329 -5.72 6.82 11.22
CA SER A 329 -7.00 7.35 10.77
C SER A 329 -7.62 6.52 9.65
N ALA A 330 -6.82 5.65 9.02
CA ALA A 330 -7.22 4.88 7.86
C ALA A 330 -6.42 3.57 7.72
N ALA A 331 -6.69 2.84 6.65
CA ALA A 331 -6.02 1.58 6.27
C ALA A 331 -6.20 0.45 7.30
N LEU A 332 -5.26 -0.50 7.34
CA LEU A 332 -5.36 -1.74 8.10
C LEU A 332 -4.17 -1.95 9.04
N TYR A 333 -3.34 -0.91 9.21
CA TYR A 333 -2.01 -1.00 9.79
C TYR A 333 -1.78 0.03 10.88
N MET A 334 -0.89 -0.32 11.81
CA MET A 334 -0.20 0.59 12.72
C MET A 334 1.30 0.48 12.53
N PHE A 335 2.01 1.56 12.85
CA PHE A 335 3.46 1.63 12.76
C PHE A 335 4.05 2.11 14.09
N PRO A 336 4.02 1.23 15.12
CA PRO A 336 4.52 1.56 16.46
C PRO A 336 6.03 1.80 16.49
N ARG A 337 6.45 2.68 17.39
CA ARG A 337 7.84 2.98 17.71
C ARG A 337 8.24 2.36 19.04
N LEU A 338 9.44 1.79 19.07
CA LEU A 338 10.14 1.35 20.28
C LEU A 338 11.13 2.43 20.72
N ASP A 339 11.03 2.92 21.95
CA ASP A 339 11.97 3.92 22.48
C ASP A 339 13.39 3.36 22.47
N PRO A 340 14.33 3.95 21.70
CA PRO A 340 15.69 3.43 21.60
C PRO A 340 16.46 3.39 22.92
N THR A 341 16.05 4.20 23.90
CA THR A 341 16.68 4.18 25.24
C THR A 341 16.28 2.96 26.06
N MET A 342 15.09 2.43 25.81
CA MET A 342 14.56 1.23 26.46
C MET A 342 14.77 -0.04 25.63
N TYR A 343 14.89 0.12 24.32
CA TYR A 343 15.05 -0.96 23.35
C TYR A 343 16.22 -0.63 22.40
N PRO A 344 17.48 -0.87 22.81
CA PRO A 344 18.66 -0.60 22.00
C PRO A 344 18.80 -1.65 20.89
N ILE A 345 18.04 -1.48 19.80
CA ILE A 345 18.00 -2.40 18.68
C ILE A 345 18.97 -1.90 17.61
N ALA A 346 19.96 -2.71 17.25
CA ALA A 346 20.89 -2.41 16.16
C ALA A 346 20.43 -2.98 14.81
N ASP A 347 19.73 -4.11 14.85
CA ASP A 347 19.21 -4.84 13.67
C ASP A 347 17.79 -5.31 13.98
N ASP A 348 16.81 -4.63 13.38
CA ASP A 348 15.40 -4.94 13.61
C ASP A 348 14.99 -6.28 12.97
N GLN A 349 15.63 -6.72 11.88
CA GLN A 349 15.36 -8.02 11.29
C GLN A 349 15.70 -9.15 12.27
N GLN A 350 16.87 -9.09 12.91
CA GLN A 350 17.27 -10.07 13.91
C GLN A 350 16.37 -9.99 15.16
N PHE A 351 16.03 -8.78 15.58
CA PHE A 351 15.13 -8.57 16.71
C PHE A 351 13.75 -9.20 16.48
N PHE A 352 13.12 -8.96 15.33
CA PHE A 352 11.80 -9.53 15.02
C PHE A 352 11.86 -11.03 14.70
N LEU A 353 12.99 -11.53 14.22
CA LEU A 353 13.22 -12.97 14.10
C LEU A 353 13.30 -13.65 15.48
N GLU A 354 13.97 -13.05 16.45
CA GLU A 354 14.00 -13.53 17.83
C GLU A 354 12.60 -13.49 18.46
N LEU A 355 11.88 -12.38 18.28
CA LEU A 355 10.50 -12.23 18.72
C LEU A 355 9.61 -13.34 18.19
N LEU A 356 9.65 -13.59 16.87
CA LEU A 356 8.89 -14.67 16.23
C LEU A 356 9.18 -16.04 16.88
N LYS A 357 10.47 -16.35 17.04
CA LYS A 357 10.89 -17.66 17.61
C LYS A 357 10.40 -17.86 19.03
N GLN A 358 10.42 -16.80 19.86
CA GLN A 358 10.00 -16.89 21.25
C GLN A 358 8.49 -16.81 21.45
N THR A 359 7.80 -15.96 20.67
CA THR A 359 6.38 -15.64 20.89
C THR A 359 5.41 -16.34 19.96
N LYS A 360 5.88 -16.85 18.82
CA LYS A 360 5.03 -17.36 17.71
C LYS A 360 4.11 -16.26 17.15
N VAL A 361 4.51 -14.99 17.24
CA VAL A 361 3.84 -13.84 16.64
C VAL A 361 4.73 -13.29 15.54
N MET A 362 4.17 -13.11 14.35
CA MET A 362 4.90 -12.61 13.19
C MET A 362 4.54 -11.15 12.92
N LEU A 363 5.54 -10.30 12.99
CA LEU A 363 5.48 -8.86 12.72
C LEU A 363 6.39 -8.52 11.53
N VAL A 364 6.37 -7.26 11.08
CA VAL A 364 7.29 -6.78 10.03
C VAL A 364 8.13 -5.63 10.57
N GLN A 365 9.44 -5.75 10.44
CA GLN A 365 10.40 -4.72 10.83
C GLN A 365 10.18 -3.41 10.05
N GLY A 366 10.46 -2.27 10.70
CA GLY A 366 10.27 -0.95 10.13
C GLY A 366 11.19 -0.67 8.93
N THR A 367 12.44 -1.15 8.99
CA THR A 367 13.39 -0.99 7.87
C THR A 367 12.92 -1.66 6.58
N GLY A 368 12.03 -2.67 6.66
CA GLY A 368 11.37 -3.28 5.50
C GLY A 368 10.40 -2.35 4.76
N PHE A 369 10.08 -1.18 5.33
CA PHE A 369 9.28 -0.11 4.71
C PHE A 369 10.13 1.11 4.35
N ASN A 370 11.43 0.92 4.14
CA ASN A 370 12.39 2.00 3.87
C ASN A 370 12.42 3.09 4.97
N TRP A 371 12.09 2.72 6.20
CA TRP A 371 12.30 3.55 7.37
C TRP A 371 13.79 3.47 7.80
N PRO A 372 14.46 4.60 8.06
CA PRO A 372 15.92 4.60 8.19
C PRO A 372 16.43 4.06 9.52
N THR A 373 15.60 3.97 10.56
CA THR A 373 16.00 3.56 11.91
C THR A 373 15.32 2.25 12.33
N PRO A 374 16.03 1.37 13.08
CA PRO A 374 15.50 0.06 13.47
C PRO A 374 14.60 0.12 14.70
N ASP A 375 13.81 1.19 14.84
CA ASP A 375 12.99 1.48 16.01
C ASP A 375 11.48 1.38 15.79
N HIS A 376 11.06 1.00 14.58
CA HIS A 376 9.65 0.84 14.23
C HIS A 376 9.33 -0.57 13.74
N PHE A 377 8.04 -0.88 13.76
CA PHE A 377 7.51 -2.11 13.14
C PHE A 377 6.06 -1.91 12.69
N ARG A 378 5.62 -2.73 11.75
CA ARG A 378 4.22 -2.73 11.31
C ARG A 378 3.46 -3.89 11.90
N ILE A 379 2.23 -3.62 12.37
CA ILE A 379 1.24 -4.62 12.71
C ILE A 379 -0.06 -4.40 11.94
N VAL A 380 -0.75 -5.49 11.60
CA VAL A 380 -2.14 -5.44 11.14
C VAL A 380 -3.10 -5.71 12.30
N PHE A 381 -4.26 -5.05 12.32
CA PHE A 381 -5.29 -5.27 13.34
C PHE A 381 -6.48 -6.09 12.80
N LEU A 382 -6.19 -7.05 11.92
CA LEU A 382 -7.19 -7.89 11.24
C LEU A 382 -7.65 -9.12 12.03
N PRO A 383 -6.84 -9.74 12.92
CA PRO A 383 -7.29 -10.86 13.76
C PRO A 383 -8.45 -10.45 14.68
N HIS A 384 -9.24 -11.43 15.10
CA HIS A 384 -10.26 -11.21 16.12
C HIS A 384 -9.68 -10.63 17.42
N GLU A 385 -10.51 -9.97 18.20
CA GLU A 385 -10.07 -9.25 19.41
C GLU A 385 -9.34 -10.15 20.40
N GLU A 386 -9.76 -11.41 20.53
CA GLU A 386 -9.08 -12.41 21.40
C GLU A 386 -7.67 -12.72 20.91
N ASP A 387 -7.50 -12.96 19.60
CA ASP A 387 -6.19 -13.22 19.00
C ASP A 387 -5.28 -11.98 19.09
N LEU A 388 -5.84 -10.78 18.95
CA LEU A 388 -5.10 -9.52 19.14
C LEU A 388 -4.60 -9.37 20.58
N ARG A 389 -5.45 -9.66 21.58
CA ARG A 389 -5.07 -9.63 23.00
C ARG A 389 -3.96 -10.66 23.28
N GLU A 390 -4.11 -11.85 22.76
CA GLU A 390 -3.09 -12.92 22.92
C GLU A 390 -1.76 -12.51 22.26
N ALA A 391 -1.80 -12.09 21.00
CA ALA A 391 -0.60 -11.74 20.25
C ALA A 391 0.15 -10.56 20.90
N ILE A 392 -0.55 -9.46 21.16
CA ILE A 392 0.07 -8.27 21.76
C ILE A 392 0.54 -8.55 23.20
N GLY A 393 -0.19 -9.38 23.95
CA GLY A 393 0.24 -9.83 25.28
C GLY A 393 1.54 -10.64 25.24
N ARG A 394 1.74 -11.50 24.25
CA ARG A 394 3.00 -12.23 24.02
C ARG A 394 4.14 -11.28 23.64
N VAL A 395 3.86 -10.31 22.76
CA VAL A 395 4.81 -9.26 22.38
C VAL A 395 5.23 -8.44 23.61
N ALA A 396 4.28 -8.03 24.45
CA ALA A 396 4.56 -7.28 25.70
C ALA A 396 5.51 -8.02 26.64
N LYS A 397 5.29 -9.33 26.83
CA LYS A 397 6.18 -10.18 27.67
C LYS A 397 7.59 -10.29 27.07
N PHE A 398 7.70 -10.45 25.77
CA PHE A 398 9.00 -10.46 25.08
C PHE A 398 9.73 -9.13 25.28
N LEU A 399 9.04 -8.01 25.05
CA LEU A 399 9.59 -6.67 25.22
C LEU A 399 10.02 -6.39 26.68
N GLU A 400 9.24 -6.85 27.67
CA GLU A 400 9.63 -6.77 29.08
C GLU A 400 10.93 -7.55 29.36
N SER A 401 11.00 -8.78 28.86
CA SER A 401 12.19 -9.62 29.00
C SER A 401 13.42 -9.00 28.30
N TYR A 402 13.21 -8.42 27.11
CA TYR A 402 14.27 -7.73 26.38
C TYR A 402 14.82 -6.53 27.15
N ARG A 403 13.95 -5.66 27.70
CA ARG A 403 14.35 -4.53 28.54
C ARG A 403 15.18 -5.00 29.75
N LYS A 404 14.71 -6.01 30.49
CA LYS A 404 15.43 -6.56 31.65
C LYS A 404 16.83 -7.05 31.30
N ARG A 405 17.04 -7.60 30.10
CA ARG A 405 18.37 -8.04 29.64
C ARG A 405 19.32 -6.89 29.31
N HIS A 406 18.75 -5.73 28.93
CA HIS A 406 19.53 -4.57 28.49
C HIS A 406 19.45 -3.37 29.42
N SER A 407 18.79 -3.50 30.59
CA SER A 407 18.81 -2.53 31.68
C SER A 407 20.06 -2.79 32.53
N ASN A 408 21.17 -2.17 32.16
CA ASN A 408 22.39 -2.06 33.00
C ASN A 408 22.60 -0.65 33.47
#